data_475ad784d1b3f8e7a889c6846afbc6a4
#
_entry.id   475ad784d1b3f8e7a889c6846afbc6a4
#
_cell.length_a   1.000
_cell.length_b   1.000
_cell.length_c   1.000
_cell.angle_alpha   90.00
_cell.angle_beta   90.00
_cell.angle_gamma   90.00
#
_symmetry.space_group_name_H-M   'P 1'
#
loop_
_entity.id
_entity.type
_entity.pdbx_description
1 polymer ?
#
loop_
_entity_poly.entity_id
_entity_poly.type
_entity_poly.pdbx_seq_one_letter_code
_entity_poly.pdbx_strand_id
1 'polypeptide(L)'
;MKKVRSRSGKAGLPPGSLVRVGDATALAPVIKLFTFTAEGFTEQDLKSLEDVPASSAMNGIAWLDIDGLDDEKVIHAVGERFCLQPLLLEDVLNFDHRPKLEEYQDTLFVVAKMLSLDEETGGIDMEQVSFVLSKGTLISFQERPGDILDPIRERIRKNLGRVRKHNADYLLYALLDVIVDNYFLIVENVGERIQELERKVTVRPGNEDLLTIQEIRSLLITVNRYVTPTRELAGRLNTVQSELIEKGTRRYINDLQDHTVYIAD
;
A
#
# COMPACT_ATOMS: atom_id res chain seq x y z
N MET A 1 7.27 -21.98 7.08
CA MET A 1 6.56 -21.25 8.18
C MET A 1 7.29 -19.93 8.40
N LYS A 2 6.74 -18.79 7.94
CA LYS A 2 7.29 -17.46 8.31
C LYS A 2 7.17 -17.30 9.83
N LYS A 3 8.27 -16.91 10.50
CA LYS A 3 8.31 -16.61 11.94
C LYS A 3 7.23 -15.59 12.29
N VAL A 4 6.48 -15.84 13.37
CA VAL A 4 5.57 -14.84 13.93
C VAL A 4 6.39 -13.60 14.28
N ARG A 5 6.05 -12.46 13.65
CA ARG A 5 6.71 -11.17 13.90
C ARG A 5 6.59 -10.87 15.39
N SER A 6 7.71 -10.66 16.09
CA SER A 6 7.74 -10.50 17.55
C SER A 6 7.30 -9.09 17.93
N ARG A 7 6.20 -8.96 18.68
CA ARG A 7 5.76 -7.71 19.30
C ARG A 7 6.48 -7.39 20.62
N SER A 8 7.41 -8.26 21.06
CA SER A 8 8.05 -8.14 22.37
C SER A 8 8.87 -6.86 22.57
N GLY A 9 9.39 -6.25 21.50
CA GLY A 9 10.12 -4.99 21.57
C GLY A 9 9.29 -3.75 21.91
N LYS A 10 7.97 -3.79 21.74
CA LYS A 10 7.04 -2.67 22.06
C LYS A 10 6.42 -2.77 23.46
N ALA A 11 6.53 -3.90 24.12
CA ALA A 11 5.86 -4.10 25.39
C ALA A 11 6.41 -3.15 26.47
N GLY A 12 5.55 -2.25 26.98
CA GLY A 12 5.88 -1.31 28.06
C GLY A 12 6.45 0.03 27.60
N LEU A 13 6.59 0.30 26.31
CA LEU A 13 7.00 1.61 25.80
C LEU A 13 5.82 2.60 25.78
N PRO A 14 6.07 3.91 25.91
CA PRO A 14 5.04 4.93 25.77
C PRO A 14 4.39 4.89 24.36
N PRO A 15 3.10 5.29 24.24
CA PRO A 15 2.48 5.49 22.94
C PRO A 15 3.27 6.48 22.07
N GLY A 16 3.39 6.21 20.75
CA GLY A 16 4.17 7.02 19.83
C GLY A 16 5.66 6.68 19.80
N SER A 17 6.10 5.62 20.50
CA SER A 17 7.49 5.15 20.42
C SER A 17 7.75 4.54 19.04
N LEU A 18 8.74 5.09 18.34
CA LEU A 18 9.16 4.60 17.04
C LEU A 18 9.98 3.33 17.21
N VAL A 19 9.33 2.18 17.14
CA VAL A 19 10.00 0.87 17.18
C VAL A 19 9.45 0.02 16.05
N ARG A 20 10.34 -0.38 15.17
CA ARG A 20 10.00 -1.27 14.07
C ARG A 20 9.56 -2.65 14.58
N VAL A 21 8.42 -3.13 14.08
CA VAL A 21 7.92 -4.48 14.30
C VAL A 21 7.96 -5.25 12.99
N GLY A 22 8.91 -6.14 12.83
CA GLY A 22 9.12 -6.95 11.61
C GLY A 22 10.59 -7.30 11.41
N ASP A 23 10.87 -8.09 10.37
CA ASP A 23 12.25 -8.46 10.01
C ASP A 23 12.95 -7.26 9.35
N ALA A 24 14.20 -6.97 9.78
CA ALA A 24 15.00 -5.91 9.16
C ALA A 24 15.45 -6.34 7.76
N THR A 25 15.36 -5.44 6.79
CA THR A 25 15.85 -5.69 5.43
C THR A 25 17.30 -5.27 5.27
N ALA A 26 17.86 -4.49 6.21
CA ALA A 26 19.19 -3.91 6.20
C ALA A 26 19.51 -3.10 4.92
N LEU A 27 18.47 -2.62 4.23
CA LEU A 27 18.59 -1.78 3.04
C LEU A 27 18.55 -0.31 3.44
N ALA A 28 19.39 0.49 2.80
CA ALA A 28 19.32 1.95 2.94
C ALA A 28 17.98 2.45 2.35
N PRO A 29 17.32 3.41 3.02
CA PRO A 29 16.07 3.96 2.50
C PRO A 29 16.31 4.68 1.17
N VAL A 30 15.40 4.48 0.23
CA VAL A 30 15.32 5.22 -1.03
C VAL A 30 14.18 6.21 -0.93
N ILE A 31 14.49 7.49 -1.12
CA ILE A 31 13.49 8.57 -1.01
C ILE A 31 13.38 9.27 -2.35
N LYS A 32 12.20 9.24 -2.93
CA LYS A 32 11.91 9.92 -4.19
C LYS A 32 10.84 10.98 -4.00
N LEU A 33 11.04 12.12 -4.62
CA LEU A 33 10.05 13.19 -4.67
C LEU A 33 9.59 13.37 -6.11
N PHE A 34 8.31 13.11 -6.35
CA PHE A 34 7.63 13.46 -7.59
C PHE A 34 6.84 14.75 -7.34
N THR A 35 7.08 15.79 -8.13
CA THR A 35 6.20 16.96 -8.17
C THR A 35 5.65 17.12 -9.58
N PHE A 36 4.34 17.35 -9.70
CA PHE A 36 3.73 17.38 -11.01
C PHE A 36 2.49 18.29 -11.07
N THR A 37 2.27 18.79 -12.28
CA THR A 37 1.07 19.53 -12.71
C THR A 37 0.55 18.88 -13.99
N ALA A 38 -0.53 19.42 -14.56
CA ALA A 38 -1.01 18.95 -15.86
C ALA A 38 0.04 19.15 -16.98
N GLU A 39 0.91 20.17 -16.86
CA GLU A 39 1.87 20.59 -17.89
C GLU A 39 3.26 19.96 -17.72
N GLY A 40 3.68 19.69 -16.49
CA GLY A 40 5.04 19.24 -16.22
C GLY A 40 5.16 18.31 -15.01
N PHE A 41 6.32 17.68 -14.87
CA PHE A 41 6.69 16.92 -13.68
C PHE A 41 8.19 17.01 -13.42
N THR A 42 8.56 16.76 -12.18
CA THR A 42 9.95 16.51 -11.78
C THR A 42 10.00 15.25 -10.93
N GLU A 43 11.09 14.52 -11.04
CA GLU A 43 11.41 13.35 -10.22
C GLU A 43 12.81 13.53 -9.67
N GLN A 44 12.97 13.43 -8.38
CA GLN A 44 14.23 13.65 -7.68
C GLN A 44 14.49 12.54 -6.68
N ASP A 45 15.67 11.92 -6.75
CA ASP A 45 16.17 11.07 -5.69
C ASP A 45 16.77 11.97 -4.59
N LEU A 46 16.19 11.89 -3.40
CA LEU A 46 16.60 12.73 -2.27
C LEU A 46 17.63 11.98 -1.40
N LYS A 47 18.68 12.66 -1.04
CA LYS A 47 19.69 12.14 -0.10
C LYS A 47 19.32 12.46 1.36
N SER A 48 18.55 13.51 1.55
CA SER A 48 18.09 13.98 2.86
C SER A 48 16.69 14.56 2.74
N LEU A 49 15.91 14.49 3.80
CA LEU A 49 14.60 15.14 3.89
C LEU A 49 14.70 16.67 4.00
N GLU A 50 15.88 17.20 4.31
CA GLU A 50 16.17 18.63 4.27
C GLU A 50 16.05 19.18 2.84
N ASP A 51 16.30 18.33 1.83
CA ASP A 51 16.17 18.67 0.42
C ASP A 51 14.70 18.77 -0.05
N VAL A 52 13.73 18.30 0.76
CA VAL A 52 12.30 18.41 0.45
C VAL A 52 11.87 19.88 0.55
N PRO A 53 11.38 20.52 -0.52
CA PRO A 53 10.90 21.88 -0.46
C PRO A 53 9.78 22.06 0.56
N ALA A 54 9.60 23.25 1.10
CA ALA A 54 8.42 23.55 1.90
C ALA A 54 7.16 23.30 1.07
N SER A 55 6.09 22.78 1.67
CA SER A 55 4.83 22.50 0.96
C SER A 55 4.29 23.73 0.22
N SER A 56 4.50 24.94 0.75
CA SER A 56 4.15 26.20 0.10
C SER A 56 5.01 26.53 -1.13
N ALA A 57 6.18 25.90 -1.28
CA ALA A 57 7.07 26.08 -2.42
C ALA A 57 6.88 25.00 -3.50
N MET A 58 6.08 23.96 -3.23
CA MET A 58 5.75 22.91 -4.20
C MET A 58 4.66 23.43 -5.14
N ASN A 59 4.98 23.48 -6.43
CA ASN A 59 4.00 23.84 -7.45
C ASN A 59 3.28 22.59 -7.94
N GLY A 60 1.99 22.46 -7.62
CA GLY A 60 1.17 21.31 -8.01
C GLY A 60 1.08 20.23 -6.91
N ILE A 61 1.05 19.00 -7.33
CA ILE A 61 0.94 17.83 -6.45
C ILE A 61 2.33 17.29 -6.14
N ALA A 62 2.58 16.98 -4.87
CA ALA A 62 3.80 16.33 -4.42
C ALA A 62 3.51 14.89 -3.97
N TRP A 63 4.31 13.95 -4.42
CA TRP A 63 4.36 12.58 -3.92
C TRP A 63 5.76 12.29 -3.39
N LEU A 64 5.86 12.15 -2.07
CA LEU A 64 7.06 11.70 -1.40
C LEU A 64 6.97 10.18 -1.22
N ASP A 65 7.80 9.45 -1.93
CA ASP A 65 7.82 7.99 -1.96
C ASP A 65 9.04 7.49 -1.21
N ILE A 66 8.83 6.72 -0.14
CA ILE A 66 9.86 6.28 0.80
C ILE A 66 9.85 4.76 0.84
N ASP A 67 10.91 4.16 0.32
CA ASP A 67 11.14 2.73 0.31
C ASP A 67 12.24 2.37 1.32
N GLY A 68 11.96 1.42 2.20
CA GLY A 68 12.87 1.00 3.25
C GLY A 68 12.66 1.78 4.56
N LEU A 69 12.10 1.11 5.55
CA LEU A 69 11.70 1.72 6.84
C LEU A 69 12.60 1.23 7.99
N ASP A 70 13.83 0.82 7.70
CA ASP A 70 14.78 0.35 8.72
C ASP A 70 15.43 1.48 9.50
N ASP A 71 15.50 2.69 8.92
CA ASP A 71 16.07 3.86 9.59
C ASP A 71 14.96 4.71 10.24
N GLU A 72 14.79 4.53 11.55
CA GLU A 72 13.83 5.29 12.36
C GLU A 72 14.06 6.81 12.30
N LYS A 73 15.30 7.26 12.01
CA LYS A 73 15.62 8.70 11.89
C LYS A 73 14.95 9.32 10.68
N VAL A 74 14.84 8.57 9.57
CA VAL A 74 14.12 9.04 8.38
C VAL A 74 12.65 9.23 8.71
N ILE A 75 12.03 8.27 9.40
CA ILE A 75 10.61 8.35 9.78
C ILE A 75 10.36 9.52 10.75
N HIS A 76 11.26 9.73 11.72
CA HIS A 76 11.20 10.87 12.63
C HIS A 76 11.31 12.20 11.87
N ALA A 77 12.27 12.32 10.97
CA ALA A 77 12.47 13.53 10.17
C ALA A 77 11.27 13.83 9.24
N VAL A 78 10.63 12.80 8.66
CA VAL A 78 9.34 12.97 7.93
C VAL A 78 8.26 13.48 8.87
N GLY A 79 8.16 12.90 10.06
CA GLY A 79 7.20 13.32 11.08
C GLY A 79 7.34 14.80 11.45
N GLU A 80 8.56 15.25 11.70
CA GLU A 80 8.85 16.67 12.00
C GLU A 80 8.55 17.57 10.79
N ARG A 81 9.01 17.16 9.61
CA ARG A 81 8.89 17.95 8.38
C ARG A 81 7.43 18.19 7.95
N PHE A 82 6.56 17.20 8.13
CA PHE A 82 5.16 17.24 7.74
C PHE A 82 4.20 17.36 8.93
N CYS A 83 4.72 17.59 10.14
CA CYS A 83 3.94 17.73 11.38
C CYS A 83 3.01 16.53 11.65
N LEU A 84 3.50 15.31 11.37
CA LEU A 84 2.71 14.09 11.53
C LEU A 84 2.62 13.68 13.02
N GLN A 85 1.48 13.13 13.39
CA GLN A 85 1.22 12.67 14.75
C GLN A 85 2.14 11.48 15.11
N PRO A 86 2.73 11.42 16.33
CA PRO A 86 3.61 10.32 16.74
C PRO A 86 2.97 8.92 16.64
N LEU A 87 1.65 8.81 16.93
CA LEU A 87 0.91 7.55 16.80
C LEU A 87 0.80 7.07 15.36
N LEU A 88 0.65 8.01 14.40
CA LEU A 88 0.66 7.67 12.97
C LEU A 88 2.02 7.08 12.57
N LEU A 89 3.12 7.70 13.01
CA LEU A 89 4.47 7.20 12.70
C LEU A 89 4.77 5.85 13.37
N GLU A 90 4.23 5.62 14.57
CA GLU A 90 4.29 4.31 15.21
C GLU A 90 3.59 3.24 14.36
N ASP A 91 2.44 3.58 13.77
CA ASP A 91 1.68 2.67 12.91
C ASP A 91 2.36 2.43 11.56
N VAL A 92 3.07 3.41 11.00
CA VAL A 92 3.93 3.23 9.81
C VAL A 92 4.97 2.14 10.05
N LEU A 93 5.59 2.11 11.23
CA LEU A 93 6.62 1.12 11.60
C LEU A 93 6.06 -0.22 12.10
N ASN A 94 4.75 -0.35 12.21
CA ASN A 94 4.09 -1.58 12.63
C ASN A 94 3.51 -2.32 11.41
N PHE A 95 4.25 -3.24 10.85
CA PHE A 95 3.87 -3.99 9.64
C PHE A 95 2.82 -5.11 9.86
N ASP A 96 2.17 -5.12 11.02
CA ASP A 96 1.18 -6.16 11.37
C ASP A 96 -0.26 -5.63 11.32
N HIS A 97 -0.44 -4.38 10.83
CA HIS A 97 -1.76 -3.78 10.68
C HIS A 97 -2.56 -4.45 9.56
N ARG A 98 -3.87 -4.49 9.78
CA ARG A 98 -4.82 -4.74 8.70
C ARG A 98 -5.03 -3.44 7.91
N PRO A 99 -5.45 -3.52 6.63
CA PRO A 99 -5.91 -2.35 5.90
C PRO A 99 -6.87 -1.51 6.73
N LYS A 100 -6.62 -0.21 6.82
CA LYS A 100 -7.41 0.73 7.62
C LYS A 100 -7.30 2.16 7.11
N LEU A 101 -8.30 2.98 7.45
CA LEU A 101 -8.31 4.43 7.29
C LEU A 101 -8.46 5.07 8.67
N GLU A 102 -7.62 6.04 8.96
CA GLU A 102 -7.71 6.90 10.14
C GLU A 102 -7.71 8.37 9.72
N GLU A 103 -8.52 9.17 10.40
CA GLU A 103 -8.64 10.60 10.17
C GLU A 103 -7.89 11.34 11.27
N TYR A 104 -6.98 12.20 10.87
CA TYR A 104 -6.34 13.19 11.72
C TYR A 104 -6.79 14.58 11.27
N GLN A 105 -6.52 15.62 12.07
CA GLN A 105 -7.05 16.96 11.83
C GLN A 105 -6.90 17.44 10.37
N ASP A 106 -5.70 17.33 9.79
CA ASP A 106 -5.37 17.82 8.46
C ASP A 106 -4.83 16.72 7.53
N THR A 107 -4.98 15.45 7.92
CA THR A 107 -4.46 14.32 7.15
C THR A 107 -5.38 13.11 7.20
N LEU A 108 -5.36 12.32 6.13
CA LEU A 108 -5.90 10.96 6.13
C LEU A 108 -4.74 9.97 6.10
N PHE A 109 -4.74 9.05 7.04
CA PHE A 109 -3.77 7.96 7.13
C PHE A 109 -4.41 6.67 6.65
N VAL A 110 -3.80 6.04 5.67
CA VAL A 110 -4.28 4.81 5.04
C VAL A 110 -3.20 3.75 5.15
N VAL A 111 -3.55 2.58 5.64
CA VAL A 111 -2.70 1.38 5.59
C VAL A 111 -3.32 0.41 4.62
N ALA A 112 -2.53 -0.07 3.67
CA ALA A 112 -2.91 -1.11 2.72
C ALA A 112 -1.88 -2.25 2.73
N LYS A 113 -2.21 -3.35 2.07
CA LYS A 113 -1.30 -4.47 1.85
C LYS A 113 -1.11 -4.68 0.36
N MET A 114 0.11 -4.63 -0.09
CA MET A 114 0.47 -5.06 -1.44
C MET A 114 0.64 -6.58 -1.40
N LEU A 115 -0.08 -7.27 -2.25
CA LEU A 115 0.05 -8.71 -2.44
C LEU A 115 0.59 -8.95 -3.84
N SER A 116 1.54 -9.84 -3.97
CA SER A 116 2.06 -10.31 -5.25
C SER A 116 2.28 -11.81 -5.24
N LEU A 117 2.20 -12.45 -6.40
CA LEU A 117 2.56 -13.85 -6.53
C LEU A 117 4.08 -13.98 -6.52
N ASP A 118 4.57 -14.88 -5.68
CA ASP A 118 5.96 -15.31 -5.70
C ASP A 118 6.09 -16.40 -6.76
N GLU A 119 6.73 -16.09 -7.86
CA GLU A 119 6.89 -17.00 -9.01
C GLU A 119 7.72 -18.24 -8.69
N GLU A 120 8.64 -18.16 -7.72
CA GLU A 120 9.48 -19.30 -7.34
C GLU A 120 8.74 -20.29 -6.45
N THR A 121 7.96 -19.79 -5.50
CA THR A 121 7.27 -20.63 -4.52
C THR A 121 5.80 -20.89 -4.86
N GLY A 122 5.22 -20.13 -5.80
CA GLY A 122 3.79 -20.12 -6.07
C GLY A 122 2.95 -19.60 -4.90
N GLY A 123 3.60 -18.98 -3.91
CA GLY A 123 2.99 -18.38 -2.72
C GLY A 123 2.60 -16.93 -2.93
N ILE A 124 2.10 -16.31 -1.86
CA ILE A 124 1.83 -14.87 -1.83
C ILE A 124 2.93 -14.19 -1.04
N ASP A 125 3.61 -13.25 -1.69
CA ASP A 125 4.42 -12.27 -1.00
C ASP A 125 3.54 -11.10 -0.57
N MET A 126 3.84 -10.53 0.60
CA MET A 126 3.01 -9.49 1.20
C MET A 126 3.88 -8.42 1.80
N GLU A 127 3.52 -7.20 1.48
CA GLU A 127 4.16 -6.00 2.01
C GLU A 127 3.14 -4.98 2.48
N GLN A 128 3.43 -4.26 3.57
CA GLN A 128 2.62 -3.13 3.99
C GLN A 128 3.06 -1.87 3.25
N VAL A 129 2.07 -1.13 2.78
CA VAL A 129 2.26 0.26 2.38
C VAL A 129 1.36 1.16 3.22
N SER A 130 1.91 2.27 3.67
CA SER A 130 1.16 3.28 4.40
C SER A 130 1.16 4.58 3.61
N PHE A 131 0.00 5.25 3.55
CA PHE A 131 -0.15 6.52 2.85
C PHE A 131 -0.59 7.60 3.82
N VAL A 132 -0.01 8.77 3.70
CA VAL A 132 -0.46 9.99 4.39
C VAL A 132 -0.88 10.99 3.33
N LEU A 133 -2.18 11.23 3.23
CA LEU A 133 -2.76 12.23 2.36
C LEU A 133 -2.95 13.53 3.12
N SER A 134 -2.41 14.61 2.62
CA SER A 134 -2.65 15.99 3.05
C SER A 134 -2.91 16.88 1.85
N LYS A 135 -3.20 18.15 2.08
CA LYS A 135 -3.55 19.07 1.00
C LYS A 135 -2.41 19.20 -0.02
N GLY A 136 -2.65 18.66 -1.24
CA GLY A 136 -1.68 18.71 -2.35
C GLY A 136 -0.46 17.79 -2.19
N THR A 137 -0.40 16.98 -1.14
CA THR A 137 0.74 16.10 -0.87
C THR A 137 0.28 14.71 -0.50
N LEU A 138 0.93 13.71 -1.06
CA LEU A 138 0.82 12.32 -0.66
C LEU A 138 2.21 11.82 -0.25
N ILE A 139 2.29 11.10 0.87
CA ILE A 139 3.50 10.41 1.31
C ILE A 139 3.19 8.93 1.31
N SER A 140 4.04 8.11 0.70
CA SER A 140 4.00 6.65 0.79
C SER A 140 5.19 6.12 1.57
N PHE A 141 4.94 5.11 2.40
CA PHE A 141 5.93 4.40 3.18
C PHE A 141 5.84 2.92 2.85
N GLN A 142 6.92 2.33 2.36
CA GLN A 142 7.03 0.95 1.94
C GLN A 142 8.13 0.23 2.72
N GLU A 143 7.92 -1.04 3.06
CA GLU A 143 8.87 -1.81 3.87
C GLU A 143 10.22 -1.99 3.16
N ARG A 144 10.20 -2.10 1.82
CA ARG A 144 11.36 -2.43 1.00
C ARG A 144 11.25 -1.88 -0.41
N PRO A 145 12.37 -1.65 -1.10
CA PRO A 145 12.38 -1.29 -2.52
C PRO A 145 11.84 -2.42 -3.42
N GLY A 146 11.26 -2.03 -4.56
CA GLY A 146 10.71 -2.95 -5.56
C GLY A 146 9.27 -3.32 -5.26
N ASP A 147 8.36 -2.58 -5.84
CA ASP A 147 6.93 -2.63 -5.56
C ASP A 147 6.08 -2.74 -6.83
N ILE A 148 4.78 -2.84 -6.63
CA ILE A 148 3.77 -2.90 -7.68
C ILE A 148 3.31 -1.51 -8.16
N LEU A 149 3.86 -0.41 -7.64
CA LEU A 149 3.39 0.96 -7.89
C LEU A 149 4.04 1.62 -9.11
N ASP A 150 5.02 0.98 -9.74
CA ASP A 150 5.68 1.46 -10.96
C ASP A 150 4.72 1.89 -12.08
N PRO A 151 3.56 1.24 -12.32
CA PRO A 151 2.60 1.73 -13.31
C PRO A 151 2.14 3.16 -13.06
N ILE A 152 2.03 3.60 -11.80
CA ILE A 152 1.63 4.97 -11.46
C ILE A 152 2.79 5.94 -11.69
N ARG A 153 4.03 5.56 -11.33
CA ARG A 153 5.22 6.35 -11.63
C ARG A 153 5.34 6.59 -13.15
N GLU A 154 5.12 5.55 -13.96
CA GLU A 154 5.10 5.66 -15.43
C GLU A 154 3.95 6.54 -15.95
N ARG A 155 2.75 6.45 -15.37
CA ARG A 155 1.63 7.35 -15.73
C ARG A 155 1.98 8.81 -15.45
N ILE A 156 2.70 9.11 -14.37
CA ILE A 156 3.18 10.47 -14.06
C ILE A 156 4.24 10.90 -15.08
N ARG A 157 5.27 10.09 -15.34
CA ARG A 157 6.37 10.39 -16.27
C ARG A 157 5.85 10.68 -17.68
N LYS A 158 4.98 9.81 -18.19
CA LYS A 158 4.48 9.85 -19.56
C LYS A 158 3.19 10.66 -19.75
N ASN A 159 2.67 11.30 -18.69
CA ASN A 159 1.39 12.00 -18.67
C ASN A 159 0.22 11.13 -19.20
N LEU A 160 0.19 9.86 -18.79
CA LEU A 160 -0.85 8.93 -19.19
C LEU A 160 -2.05 8.99 -18.24
N GLY A 161 -3.25 8.93 -18.80
CA GLY A 161 -4.47 8.95 -18.01
C GLY A 161 -4.77 10.30 -17.38
N ARG A 162 -5.13 10.28 -16.08
CA ARG A 162 -5.65 11.45 -15.37
C ARG A 162 -4.85 11.85 -14.13
N VAL A 163 -3.82 11.10 -13.73
CA VAL A 163 -3.08 11.31 -12.48
C VAL A 163 -2.56 12.75 -12.37
N ARG A 164 -2.02 13.30 -13.46
CA ARG A 164 -1.50 14.68 -13.46
C ARG A 164 -2.57 15.77 -13.57
N LYS A 165 -3.85 15.42 -13.78
CA LYS A 165 -4.97 16.35 -13.98
C LYS A 165 -5.88 16.46 -12.75
N HIS A 166 -5.58 15.75 -11.69
CA HIS A 166 -6.32 15.72 -10.43
C HIS A 166 -5.40 15.99 -9.26
N ASN A 167 -5.97 16.10 -8.06
CA ASN A 167 -5.23 16.35 -6.83
C ASN A 167 -4.64 15.08 -6.19
N ALA A 168 -4.00 15.23 -5.03
CA ALA A 168 -3.33 14.15 -4.31
C ALA A 168 -4.27 13.02 -3.88
N ASP A 169 -5.55 13.29 -3.69
CA ASP A 169 -6.58 12.29 -3.40
C ASP A 169 -6.81 11.32 -4.58
N TYR A 170 -6.74 11.82 -5.81
CA TYR A 170 -6.81 10.97 -6.99
C TYR A 170 -5.54 10.10 -7.13
N LEU A 171 -4.38 10.64 -6.75
CA LEU A 171 -3.16 9.84 -6.71
C LEU A 171 -3.28 8.71 -5.69
N LEU A 172 -3.79 8.99 -4.48
CA LEU A 172 -4.07 7.96 -3.47
C LEU A 172 -5.01 6.88 -4.02
N TYR A 173 -6.12 7.30 -4.67
CA TYR A 173 -7.03 6.36 -5.34
C TYR A 173 -6.27 5.49 -6.34
N ALA A 174 -5.47 6.10 -7.24
CA ALA A 174 -4.80 5.39 -8.31
C ALA A 174 -3.76 4.36 -7.78
N LEU A 175 -3.10 4.66 -6.66
CA LEU A 175 -2.18 3.74 -5.98
C LEU A 175 -2.95 2.57 -5.33
N LEU A 176 -4.09 2.84 -4.68
CA LEU A 176 -4.95 1.81 -4.12
C LEU A 176 -5.58 0.92 -5.22
N ASP A 177 -5.92 1.50 -6.36
CA ASP A 177 -6.47 0.80 -7.52
C ASP A 177 -5.47 -0.25 -8.06
N VAL A 178 -4.20 0.14 -8.23
CA VAL A 178 -3.14 -0.82 -8.61
C VAL A 178 -2.97 -1.94 -7.57
N ILE A 179 -3.09 -1.63 -6.28
CA ILE A 179 -3.01 -2.65 -5.22
C ILE A 179 -4.18 -3.63 -5.35
N VAL A 180 -5.39 -3.14 -5.60
CA VAL A 180 -6.59 -3.97 -5.78
C VAL A 180 -6.52 -4.76 -7.09
N ASP A 181 -6.01 -4.18 -8.17
CA ASP A 181 -5.76 -4.89 -9.44
C ASP A 181 -4.86 -6.12 -9.24
N ASN A 182 -3.83 -6.01 -8.39
CA ASN A 182 -2.97 -7.15 -8.07
C ASN A 182 -3.71 -8.25 -7.29
N TYR A 183 -4.73 -7.90 -6.51
CA TYR A 183 -5.58 -8.92 -5.86
C TYR A 183 -6.38 -9.72 -6.90
N PHE A 184 -6.87 -9.09 -7.97
CA PHE A 184 -7.51 -9.79 -9.09
C PHE A 184 -6.58 -10.80 -9.73
N LEU A 185 -5.35 -10.40 -10.04
CA LEU A 185 -4.37 -11.31 -10.65
C LEU A 185 -4.10 -12.55 -9.78
N ILE A 186 -4.08 -12.39 -8.46
CA ILE A 186 -3.91 -13.50 -7.53
C ILE A 186 -5.14 -14.42 -7.54
N VAL A 187 -6.35 -13.85 -7.49
CA VAL A 187 -7.60 -14.63 -7.50
C VAL A 187 -7.76 -15.38 -8.81
N GLU A 188 -7.46 -14.76 -9.96
CA GLU A 188 -7.45 -15.43 -11.27
C GLU A 188 -6.47 -16.60 -11.30
N ASN A 189 -5.24 -16.41 -10.83
CA ASN A 189 -4.25 -17.49 -10.75
C ASN A 189 -4.73 -18.65 -9.86
N VAL A 190 -5.34 -18.34 -8.72
CA VAL A 190 -5.91 -19.37 -7.84
C VAL A 190 -7.06 -20.10 -8.54
N GLY A 191 -7.91 -19.39 -9.29
CA GLY A 191 -8.98 -20.00 -10.08
C GLY A 191 -8.46 -20.96 -11.15
N GLU A 192 -7.41 -20.59 -11.88
CA GLU A 192 -6.76 -21.46 -12.86
C GLU A 192 -6.17 -22.74 -12.22
N ARG A 193 -5.51 -22.60 -11.07
CA ARG A 193 -4.96 -23.73 -10.29
C ARG A 193 -6.05 -24.69 -9.81
N ILE A 194 -7.21 -24.17 -9.42
CA ILE A 194 -8.37 -24.98 -9.03
C ILE A 194 -8.86 -25.79 -10.23
N GLN A 195 -9.06 -25.14 -11.39
CA GLN A 195 -9.54 -25.81 -12.60
C GLN A 195 -8.56 -26.90 -13.09
N GLU A 196 -7.26 -26.66 -12.97
CA GLU A 196 -6.25 -27.66 -13.31
C GLU A 196 -6.32 -28.86 -12.37
N LEU A 197 -6.44 -28.62 -11.07
CA LEU A 197 -6.57 -29.65 -10.05
C LEU A 197 -7.85 -30.49 -10.28
N GLU A 198 -8.99 -29.86 -10.53
CA GLU A 198 -10.25 -30.54 -10.84
C GLU A 198 -10.13 -31.50 -12.02
N ARG A 199 -9.47 -31.06 -13.11
CA ARG A 199 -9.22 -31.90 -14.29
C ARG A 199 -8.33 -33.10 -13.93
N LYS A 200 -7.27 -32.87 -13.14
CA LYS A 200 -6.33 -33.93 -12.73
C LYS A 200 -6.99 -34.98 -11.85
N VAL A 201 -7.71 -34.53 -10.82
CA VAL A 201 -8.39 -35.41 -9.85
C VAL A 201 -9.49 -36.23 -10.51
N THR A 202 -10.20 -35.65 -11.50
CA THR A 202 -11.25 -36.39 -12.24
C THR A 202 -10.69 -37.53 -13.06
N VAL A 203 -9.48 -37.42 -13.61
CA VAL A 203 -8.87 -38.44 -14.47
C VAL A 203 -8.10 -39.48 -13.65
N ARG A 204 -7.27 -39.04 -12.70
CA ARG A 204 -6.39 -39.91 -11.90
C ARG A 204 -6.04 -39.22 -10.57
N PRO A 205 -6.85 -39.43 -9.51
CA PRO A 205 -6.53 -38.88 -8.20
C PRO A 205 -5.25 -39.47 -7.61
N GLY A 206 -4.44 -38.60 -6.98
CA GLY A 206 -3.19 -38.98 -6.33
C GLY A 206 -3.02 -38.33 -4.96
N ASN A 207 -2.11 -38.83 -4.15
CA ASN A 207 -1.82 -38.26 -2.82
C ASN A 207 -1.24 -36.86 -2.89
N GLU A 208 -0.58 -36.48 -3.98
CA GLU A 208 -0.04 -35.15 -4.23
C GLU A 208 -1.16 -34.08 -4.41
N ASP A 209 -2.35 -34.49 -4.84
CA ASP A 209 -3.48 -33.59 -5.02
C ASP A 209 -3.96 -33.01 -3.68
N LEU A 210 -3.80 -33.78 -2.57
CA LEU A 210 -4.09 -33.31 -1.23
C LEU A 210 -3.17 -32.14 -0.80
N LEU A 211 -1.90 -32.15 -1.19
CA LEU A 211 -0.96 -31.08 -0.91
C LEU A 211 -1.35 -29.83 -1.70
N THR A 212 -1.68 -30.00 -2.99
CA THR A 212 -2.16 -28.89 -3.83
C THR A 212 -3.44 -28.27 -3.29
N ILE A 213 -4.40 -29.07 -2.80
CA ILE A 213 -5.62 -28.58 -2.13
C ILE A 213 -5.26 -27.73 -0.90
N GLN A 214 -4.32 -28.20 -0.07
CA GLN A 214 -3.90 -27.48 1.13
C GLN A 214 -3.21 -26.15 0.79
N GLU A 215 -2.37 -26.14 -0.25
CA GLU A 215 -1.74 -24.90 -0.76
C GLU A 215 -2.78 -23.90 -1.25
N ILE A 216 -3.70 -24.30 -2.13
CA ILE A 216 -4.77 -23.44 -2.64
C ILE A 216 -5.62 -22.89 -1.48
N ARG A 217 -5.99 -23.75 -0.53
CA ARG A 217 -6.72 -23.32 0.67
C ARG A 217 -5.96 -22.27 1.47
N SER A 218 -4.65 -22.45 1.64
CA SER A 218 -3.79 -21.49 2.35
C SER A 218 -3.73 -20.15 1.63
N LEU A 219 -3.63 -20.17 0.29
CA LEU A 219 -3.66 -18.95 -0.54
C LEU A 219 -4.99 -18.22 -0.38
N LEU A 220 -6.13 -18.90 -0.51
CA LEU A 220 -7.47 -18.31 -0.35
C LEU A 220 -7.66 -17.69 1.04
N ILE A 221 -7.22 -18.36 2.11
CA ILE A 221 -7.26 -17.82 3.47
C ILE A 221 -6.42 -16.54 3.56
N THR A 222 -5.25 -16.51 2.94
CA THR A 222 -4.35 -15.36 2.94
C THR A 222 -4.98 -14.19 2.17
N VAL A 223 -5.51 -14.42 0.97
CA VAL A 223 -6.19 -13.40 0.17
C VAL A 223 -7.37 -12.82 0.94
N ASN A 224 -8.29 -13.67 1.42
CA ASN A 224 -9.48 -13.21 2.13
C ASN A 224 -9.16 -12.41 3.40
N ARG A 225 -8.06 -12.74 4.09
CA ARG A 225 -7.59 -12.00 5.27
C ARG A 225 -7.32 -10.51 4.97
N TYR A 226 -6.96 -10.16 3.72
CA TYR A 226 -6.62 -8.79 3.33
C TYR A 226 -7.68 -8.15 2.42
N VAL A 227 -8.37 -8.91 1.59
CA VAL A 227 -9.46 -8.41 0.74
C VAL A 227 -10.59 -7.82 1.59
N THR A 228 -11.06 -8.53 2.62
CA THR A 228 -12.15 -8.07 3.47
C THR A 228 -11.86 -6.72 4.15
N PRO A 229 -10.71 -6.52 4.82
CA PRO A 229 -10.37 -5.20 5.38
C PRO A 229 -10.13 -4.14 4.29
N THR A 230 -9.65 -4.50 3.11
CA THR A 230 -9.47 -3.55 1.99
C THR A 230 -10.83 -3.06 1.48
N ARG A 231 -11.84 -3.94 1.42
CA ARG A 231 -13.23 -3.54 1.12
C ARG A 231 -13.78 -2.56 2.16
N GLU A 232 -13.54 -2.82 3.45
CA GLU A 232 -13.94 -1.91 4.53
C GLU A 232 -13.21 -0.55 4.41
N LEU A 233 -11.92 -0.56 4.09
CA LEU A 233 -11.12 0.63 3.81
C LEU A 233 -11.70 1.44 2.66
N ALA A 234 -11.99 0.82 1.50
CA ALA A 234 -12.56 1.49 0.33
C ALA A 234 -13.94 2.10 0.67
N GLY A 235 -14.80 1.37 1.39
CA GLY A 235 -16.09 1.86 1.85
C GLY A 235 -15.97 3.07 2.79
N ARG A 236 -15.02 3.05 3.73
CA ARG A 236 -14.73 4.19 4.60
C ARG A 236 -14.18 5.38 3.83
N LEU A 237 -13.27 5.15 2.87
CA LEU A 237 -12.72 6.21 2.04
C LEU A 237 -13.80 6.88 1.17
N ASN A 238 -14.80 6.12 0.70
CA ASN A 238 -15.93 6.64 -0.04
C ASN A 238 -16.86 7.53 0.82
N THR A 239 -16.99 7.23 2.11
CA THR A 239 -17.94 7.91 3.02
C THR A 239 -17.29 8.99 3.91
N VAL A 240 -15.95 9.02 4.00
CA VAL A 240 -15.23 9.99 4.84
C VAL A 240 -15.60 11.43 4.51
N GLN A 241 -15.92 12.23 5.54
CA GLN A 241 -16.27 13.65 5.40
C GLN A 241 -15.01 14.50 5.58
N SER A 242 -14.11 14.46 4.59
CA SER A 242 -12.86 15.22 4.60
C SER A 242 -12.79 16.13 3.38
N GLU A 243 -12.28 17.34 3.58
CA GLU A 243 -11.99 18.29 2.50
C GLU A 243 -10.83 17.83 1.61
N LEU A 244 -10.06 16.84 2.08
CA LEU A 244 -8.96 16.24 1.32
C LEU A 244 -9.45 15.37 0.15
N ILE A 245 -10.71 14.92 0.18
CA ILE A 245 -11.31 14.10 -0.89
C ILE A 245 -12.27 14.95 -1.73
N GLU A 246 -11.88 15.22 -2.94
CA GLU A 246 -12.68 15.99 -3.88
C GLU A 246 -13.93 15.23 -4.37
N LYS A 247 -14.98 15.96 -4.67
CA LYS A 247 -16.21 15.38 -5.25
C LYS A 247 -15.94 14.62 -6.55
N GLY A 248 -14.98 15.08 -7.35
CA GLY A 248 -14.58 14.46 -8.61
C GLY A 248 -13.93 13.09 -8.42
N THR A 249 -13.19 12.92 -7.32
CA THR A 249 -12.47 11.68 -7.00
C THR A 249 -13.41 10.61 -6.40
N ARG A 250 -14.49 11.02 -5.72
CA ARG A 250 -15.42 10.06 -5.06
C ARG A 250 -15.99 9.01 -6.00
N ARG A 251 -16.25 9.35 -7.26
CA ARG A 251 -16.75 8.36 -8.24
C ARG A 251 -15.73 7.25 -8.52
N TYR A 252 -14.43 7.58 -8.49
CA TYR A 252 -13.36 6.60 -8.67
C TYR A 252 -13.16 5.75 -7.41
N ILE A 253 -13.30 6.36 -6.22
CA ILE A 253 -13.28 5.62 -4.96
C ILE A 253 -14.49 4.66 -4.87
N ASN A 254 -15.64 5.05 -5.39
CA ASN A 254 -16.79 4.15 -5.47
C ASN A 254 -16.52 2.95 -6.39
N ASP A 255 -15.92 3.19 -7.56
CA ASP A 255 -15.50 2.13 -8.49
C ASP A 255 -14.47 1.19 -7.83
N LEU A 256 -13.48 1.74 -7.10
CA LEU A 256 -12.56 0.96 -6.29
C LEU A 256 -13.28 0.08 -5.26
N GLN A 257 -14.31 0.62 -4.59
CA GLN A 257 -15.13 -0.15 -3.66
C GLN A 257 -15.85 -1.30 -4.36
N ASP A 258 -16.44 -1.06 -5.53
CA ASP A 258 -17.12 -2.09 -6.32
C ASP A 258 -16.14 -3.20 -6.74
N HIS A 259 -14.89 -2.86 -7.13
CA HIS A 259 -13.84 -3.83 -7.41
C HIS A 259 -13.50 -4.69 -6.18
N THR A 260 -13.38 -4.07 -4.99
CA THR A 260 -13.10 -4.85 -3.77
C THR A 260 -14.25 -5.76 -3.34
N VAL A 261 -15.49 -5.38 -3.62
CA VAL A 261 -16.67 -6.25 -3.41
C VAL A 261 -16.58 -7.45 -4.34
N TYR A 262 -16.31 -7.23 -5.63
CA TYR A 262 -16.22 -8.31 -6.62
C TYR A 262 -15.11 -9.33 -6.28
N ILE A 263 -13.96 -8.87 -5.77
CA ILE A 263 -12.88 -9.78 -5.36
C ILE A 263 -13.27 -10.60 -4.10
N ALA A 264 -14.09 -10.01 -3.22
CA ALA A 264 -14.47 -10.66 -1.96
C ALA A 264 -15.53 -11.77 -2.13
N ASP A 265 -16.36 -11.68 -3.18
CA ASP A 265 -17.42 -12.63 -3.52
C ASP A 265 -16.88 -13.84 -4.30
#